data_b4a63afb2f6c6ff649298b4c504dfaba
#
_entry.id   b4a63afb2f6c6ff649298b4c504dfaba
#
_cell.length_a   1.000
_cell.length_b   1.000
_cell.length_c   1.000
_cell.angle_alpha   90.00
_cell.angle_beta   90.00
_cell.angle_gamma   90.00
#
_symmetry.space_group_name_H-M   'P 1'
#
loop_
_entity.id
_entity.type
_entity.pdbx_description
1 polymer ?
#
loop_
_entity_poly.entity_id
_entity_poly.type
_entity_poly.pdbx_seq_one_letter_code
_entity_poly.pdbx_strand_id
1 'polypeptide(L)'
;MNKFLGYIFTPIHYLFFGFFVCLFHPIQWLCFKLGGQEAHKKSVDLLNFFLVNTYYLLGSSISFKNLYPLPENRPIIFISNHQSLYDIPPLIWFLRKYHAKFISKIELTKGIPSVSFNLKYGGGANIDRKDSKQAVAEILKLAERMKANNWSTVIFPEGTRSRDGKLKPFAIGGVATILKKAPNALIVPIVIRNSWKFVQFGAFPLSFGERMSWEILEPFETEDKSMEEIMSISEEAIGRAL
;
A
#
# COMPACT_ATOMS: atom_id res chain seq x y z
N MET A 1 -10.73 -6.09 -27.35
CA MET A 1 -9.74 -7.18 -27.19
C MET A 1 -9.39 -7.41 -25.73
N ASN A 2 -8.98 -6.40 -24.95
CA ASN A 2 -8.58 -6.55 -23.53
C ASN A 2 -9.67 -7.13 -22.62
N LYS A 3 -10.95 -6.76 -22.84
CA LYS A 3 -12.08 -7.30 -22.07
C LYS A 3 -12.35 -8.78 -22.39
N PHE A 4 -12.29 -9.17 -23.67
CA PHE A 4 -12.52 -10.55 -24.11
C PHE A 4 -11.45 -11.50 -23.54
N LEU A 5 -10.18 -11.15 -23.69
CA LEU A 5 -9.09 -11.92 -23.08
C LEU A 5 -9.18 -11.93 -21.55
N GLY A 6 -9.69 -10.84 -20.96
CA GLY A 6 -9.99 -10.77 -19.54
C GLY A 6 -10.92 -11.88 -19.08
N TYR A 7 -11.97 -12.21 -19.82
CA TYR A 7 -12.87 -13.31 -19.45
C TYR A 7 -12.17 -14.67 -19.39
N ILE A 8 -11.15 -14.88 -20.23
CA ILE A 8 -10.38 -16.15 -20.29
C ILE A 8 -9.37 -16.22 -19.14
N PHE A 9 -8.61 -15.14 -18.93
CA PHE A 9 -7.45 -15.14 -18.02
C PHE A 9 -7.76 -14.73 -16.59
N THR A 10 -8.88 -14.02 -16.33
CA THR A 10 -9.26 -13.66 -14.96
C THR A 10 -9.51 -14.87 -14.06
N PRO A 11 -10.20 -15.95 -14.49
CA PRO A 11 -10.33 -17.14 -13.65
C PRO A 11 -8.98 -17.77 -13.28
N ILE A 12 -8.04 -17.78 -14.21
CA ILE A 12 -6.68 -18.31 -13.99
C ILE A 12 -5.95 -17.43 -12.96
N HIS A 13 -6.00 -16.12 -13.15
CA HIS A 13 -5.43 -15.16 -12.19
C HIS A 13 -6.04 -15.34 -10.79
N TYR A 14 -7.36 -15.43 -10.66
CA TYR A 14 -8.02 -15.60 -9.38
C TYR A 14 -7.71 -16.93 -8.71
N LEU A 15 -7.57 -18.00 -9.50
CA LEU A 15 -7.13 -19.30 -8.98
C LEU A 15 -5.76 -19.20 -8.31
N PHE A 16 -4.77 -18.64 -9.01
CA PHE A 16 -3.42 -18.51 -8.45
C PHE A 16 -3.34 -17.45 -7.32
N PHE A 17 -4.02 -16.31 -7.48
CA PHE A 17 -4.08 -15.29 -6.44
C PHE A 17 -4.71 -15.85 -5.16
N GLY A 18 -5.86 -16.51 -5.27
CA GLY A 18 -6.54 -17.17 -4.14
C GLY A 18 -5.73 -18.31 -3.55
N PHE A 19 -5.08 -19.12 -4.40
CA PHE A 19 -4.19 -20.19 -3.95
C PHE A 19 -3.07 -19.64 -3.06
N PHE A 20 -2.34 -18.60 -3.49
CA PHE A 20 -1.27 -18.02 -2.68
C PHE A 20 -1.79 -17.38 -1.39
N VAL A 21 -2.92 -16.67 -1.44
CA VAL A 21 -3.56 -16.09 -0.26
C VAL A 21 -3.92 -17.18 0.76
N CYS A 22 -4.43 -18.32 0.32
CA CYS A 22 -4.77 -19.45 1.21
C CYS A 22 -3.51 -20.18 1.70
N LEU A 23 -2.57 -20.47 0.81
CA LEU A 23 -1.32 -21.16 1.14
C LEU A 23 -0.50 -20.40 2.20
N PHE A 24 -0.38 -19.10 2.05
CA PHE A 24 0.40 -18.30 2.98
C PHE A 24 -0.30 -18.04 4.31
N HIS A 25 -1.56 -18.37 4.47
CA HIS A 25 -2.24 -18.19 5.75
C HIS A 25 -1.62 -19.02 6.89
N PRO A 26 -1.48 -20.35 6.77
CA PRO A 26 -0.77 -21.15 7.77
C PRO A 26 0.73 -20.80 7.84
N ILE A 27 1.37 -20.44 6.73
CA ILE A 27 2.78 -20.04 6.73
C ILE A 27 2.97 -18.75 7.56
N GLN A 28 2.15 -17.73 7.38
CA GLN A 28 2.21 -16.50 8.17
C GLN A 28 1.98 -16.77 9.67
N TRP A 29 1.00 -17.63 9.98
CA TRP A 29 0.73 -18.04 11.36
C TRP A 29 1.94 -18.73 11.98
N LEU A 30 2.54 -19.70 11.27
CA LEU A 30 3.71 -20.44 11.74
C LEU A 30 4.93 -19.50 11.90
N CYS A 31 5.21 -18.67 10.92
CA CYS A 31 6.28 -17.69 10.99
C CYS A 31 6.12 -16.75 12.18
N PHE A 32 4.89 -16.26 12.43
CA PHE A 32 4.62 -15.41 13.57
C PHE A 32 4.84 -16.11 14.90
N LYS A 33 4.40 -17.37 15.02
CA LYS A 33 4.54 -18.16 16.26
C LYS A 33 5.97 -18.56 16.56
N LEU A 34 6.77 -18.92 15.56
CA LEU A 34 8.13 -19.42 15.74
C LEU A 34 9.20 -18.33 15.67
N GLY A 35 9.02 -17.33 14.84
CA GLY A 35 10.03 -16.31 14.58
C GLY A 35 9.54 -14.87 14.79
N GLY A 36 8.34 -14.69 15.39
CA GLY A 36 7.81 -13.38 15.74
C GLY A 36 7.52 -12.47 14.55
N GLN A 37 7.58 -11.16 14.82
CA GLN A 37 7.19 -10.11 13.87
C GLN A 37 8.06 -10.10 12.61
N GLU A 38 9.37 -10.35 12.73
CA GLU A 38 10.30 -10.33 11.60
C GLU A 38 10.06 -11.49 10.62
N ALA A 39 9.89 -12.70 11.13
CA ALA A 39 9.58 -13.85 10.29
C ALA A 39 8.20 -13.72 9.63
N HIS A 40 7.21 -13.20 10.36
CA HIS A 40 5.91 -12.89 9.81
C HIS A 40 6.02 -11.87 8.66
N LYS A 41 6.76 -10.78 8.87
CA LYS A 41 6.98 -9.75 7.84
C LYS A 41 7.60 -10.34 6.58
N LYS A 42 8.63 -11.17 6.69
CA LYS A 42 9.25 -11.85 5.54
C LYS A 42 8.25 -12.74 4.78
N SER A 43 7.37 -13.44 5.51
CA SER A 43 6.33 -14.27 4.87
C SER A 43 5.28 -13.42 4.14
N VAL A 44 4.96 -12.22 4.66
CA VAL A 44 4.08 -11.26 3.99
C VAL A 44 4.73 -10.72 2.72
N ASP A 45 6.02 -10.38 2.76
CA ASP A 45 6.76 -9.92 1.58
C ASP A 45 6.76 -10.99 0.48
N LEU A 46 7.03 -12.24 0.86
CA LEU A 46 7.07 -13.34 -0.09
C LEU A 46 5.68 -13.63 -0.69
N LEU A 47 4.61 -13.57 0.12
CA LEU A 47 3.25 -13.63 -0.41
C LEU A 47 3.04 -12.56 -1.48
N ASN A 48 3.39 -11.31 -1.17
CA ASN A 48 3.14 -10.19 -2.10
C ASN A 48 4.02 -10.27 -3.36
N PHE A 49 5.21 -10.86 -3.30
CA PHE A 49 5.98 -11.24 -4.48
C PHE A 49 5.16 -12.17 -5.39
N PHE A 50 4.59 -13.26 -4.86
CA PHE A 50 3.77 -14.16 -5.65
C PHE A 50 2.50 -13.48 -6.18
N LEU A 51 1.82 -12.68 -5.37
CA LEU A 51 0.61 -11.96 -5.80
C LEU A 51 0.91 -11.01 -6.96
N VAL A 52 2.01 -10.26 -6.90
CA VAL A 52 2.47 -9.38 -8.00
C VAL A 52 2.71 -10.18 -9.29
N ASN A 53 3.33 -11.36 -9.17
CA ASN A 53 3.60 -12.20 -10.33
C ASN A 53 2.32 -12.76 -10.98
N THR A 54 1.22 -12.88 -10.24
CA THR A 54 -0.05 -13.31 -10.86
C THR A 54 -0.62 -12.29 -11.86
N TYR A 55 -0.19 -11.01 -11.83
CA TYR A 55 -0.66 -9.99 -12.78
C TYR A 55 -0.15 -10.27 -14.20
N TYR A 56 1.02 -10.91 -14.32
CA TYR A 56 1.54 -11.33 -15.63
C TYR A 56 0.67 -12.41 -16.31
N LEU A 57 -0.13 -13.17 -15.56
CA LEU A 57 -1.11 -14.11 -16.11
C LEU A 57 -2.20 -13.40 -16.91
N LEU A 58 -2.45 -12.12 -16.62
CA LEU A 58 -3.34 -11.24 -17.38
C LEU A 58 -2.58 -10.46 -18.49
N GLY A 59 -1.39 -10.91 -18.89
CA GLY A 59 -0.57 -10.20 -19.87
C GLY A 59 -0.16 -8.78 -19.46
N SER A 60 -0.39 -8.42 -18.19
CA SER A 60 -0.07 -7.10 -17.67
C SER A 60 1.39 -6.98 -17.29
N SER A 61 1.96 -5.77 -17.40
CA SER A 61 3.32 -5.49 -16.97
C SER A 61 3.33 -4.54 -15.77
N ILE A 62 4.35 -4.72 -14.92
CA ILE A 62 4.54 -3.92 -13.72
C ILE A 62 5.93 -3.32 -13.79
N SER A 63 6.03 -2.02 -13.56
CA SER A 63 7.30 -1.35 -13.36
C SER A 63 7.32 -0.62 -12.02
N PHE A 64 8.46 -0.67 -11.34
CA PHE A 64 8.73 0.11 -10.14
C PHE A 64 10.02 0.90 -10.36
N LYS A 65 9.93 2.21 -10.21
CA LYS A 65 11.10 3.09 -10.34
C LYS A 65 11.40 3.75 -9.00
N ASN A 66 12.65 3.69 -8.62
CA ASN A 66 13.21 4.45 -7.50
C ASN A 66 14.53 5.06 -7.96
N LEU A 67 14.55 6.36 -8.16
CA LEU A 67 15.73 7.13 -8.60
C LEU A 67 16.43 7.83 -7.42
N TYR A 68 15.88 7.74 -6.22
CA TYR A 68 16.37 8.47 -5.05
C TYR A 68 16.91 7.50 -4.00
N PRO A 69 18.08 7.76 -3.43
CA PRO A 69 18.58 7.01 -2.26
C PRO A 69 17.71 7.34 -1.04
N LEU A 70 16.96 6.36 -0.56
CA LEU A 70 16.13 6.53 0.63
C LEU A 70 16.83 5.91 1.86
N PRO A 71 16.78 6.57 3.03
CA PRO A 71 17.36 6.05 4.26
C PRO A 71 16.59 4.82 4.76
N GLU A 72 17.33 3.81 5.28
CA GLU A 72 16.75 2.61 5.90
C GLU A 72 16.67 2.72 7.44
N ASN A 73 17.29 3.75 8.02
CA ASN A 73 17.47 3.91 9.47
C ASN A 73 16.60 5.02 10.09
N ARG A 74 15.60 5.52 9.37
CA ARG A 74 14.63 6.51 9.87
C ARG A 74 13.24 6.24 9.32
N PRO A 75 12.17 6.65 10.03
CA PRO A 75 10.81 6.53 9.52
C PRO A 75 10.59 7.29 8.21
N ILE A 76 9.83 6.69 7.30
CA ILE A 76 9.39 7.32 6.04
C ILE A 76 7.87 7.28 5.98
N ILE A 77 7.27 8.40 5.56
CA ILE A 77 5.86 8.47 5.19
C ILE A 77 5.78 8.50 3.67
N PHE A 78 5.42 7.37 3.09
CA PHE A 78 5.11 7.28 1.66
C PHE A 78 3.69 7.79 1.42
N ILE A 79 3.55 8.89 0.72
CA ILE A 79 2.26 9.48 0.34
C ILE A 79 1.97 9.07 -1.10
N SER A 80 0.83 8.42 -1.35
CA SER A 80 0.52 7.91 -2.68
C SER A 80 -0.93 8.16 -3.06
N ASN A 81 -1.19 8.32 -4.37
CA ASN A 81 -2.54 8.19 -4.92
C ASN A 81 -3.01 6.73 -4.84
N HIS A 82 -4.33 6.51 -4.90
CA HIS A 82 -4.93 5.18 -4.75
C HIS A 82 -5.91 4.90 -5.88
N GLN A 83 -5.64 3.90 -6.70
CA GLN A 83 -6.42 3.60 -7.89
C GLN A 83 -7.18 2.26 -7.79
N SER A 84 -6.59 1.23 -7.18
CA SER A 84 -7.20 -0.08 -7.08
C SER A 84 -6.75 -0.86 -5.84
N LEU A 85 -7.38 -1.99 -5.56
CA LEU A 85 -6.90 -2.91 -4.52
C LEU A 85 -5.53 -3.55 -4.91
N TYR A 86 -5.21 -3.55 -6.18
CA TYR A 86 -3.97 -4.09 -6.74
C TYR A 86 -2.76 -3.16 -6.57
N ASP A 87 -2.96 -1.96 -5.98
CA ASP A 87 -1.85 -1.06 -5.61
C ASP A 87 -1.02 -1.62 -4.46
N ILE A 88 -1.65 -2.39 -3.56
CA ILE A 88 -1.07 -2.80 -2.28
C ILE A 88 0.04 -3.86 -2.43
N PRO A 89 -0.14 -4.98 -3.18
CA PRO A 89 0.90 -5.99 -3.30
C PRO A 89 2.24 -5.47 -3.84
N PRO A 90 2.28 -4.64 -4.91
CA PRO A 90 3.53 -4.04 -5.36
C PRO A 90 4.18 -3.11 -4.33
N LEU A 91 3.40 -2.29 -3.62
CA LEU A 91 3.93 -1.41 -2.57
C LEU A 91 4.57 -2.22 -1.43
N ILE A 92 3.93 -3.31 -0.97
CA ILE A 92 4.51 -4.18 0.06
C ILE A 92 5.83 -4.80 -0.43
N TRP A 93 5.84 -5.35 -1.65
CA TRP A 93 7.02 -6.03 -2.19
C TRP A 93 8.17 -5.07 -2.48
N PHE A 94 7.91 -3.98 -3.16
CA PHE A 94 8.97 -3.05 -3.57
C PHE A 94 9.50 -2.20 -2.40
N LEU A 95 8.65 -1.88 -1.42
CA LEU A 95 9.05 -1.12 -0.22
C LEU A 95 9.45 -2.02 0.96
N ARG A 96 9.69 -3.32 0.74
CA ARG A 96 9.96 -4.30 1.82
C ARG A 96 11.15 -3.94 2.70
N LYS A 97 12.16 -3.24 2.16
CA LYS A 97 13.32 -2.77 2.92
C LYS A 97 12.97 -1.74 4.00
N TYR A 98 11.93 -0.95 3.77
CA TYR A 98 11.51 0.14 4.65
C TYR A 98 10.47 -0.28 5.67
N HIS A 99 10.15 -1.57 5.79
CA HIS A 99 9.13 -2.06 6.70
C HIS A 99 7.78 -1.32 6.58
N ALA A 100 7.35 -1.02 5.37
CA ALA A 100 6.19 -0.20 5.10
C ALA A 100 4.90 -0.84 5.65
N LYS A 101 4.21 -0.11 6.52
CA LYS A 101 2.91 -0.46 7.11
C LYS A 101 1.81 0.34 6.44
N PHE A 102 0.56 -0.10 6.61
CA PHE A 102 -0.58 0.52 5.95
C PHE A 102 -1.64 0.92 6.96
N ILE A 103 -2.41 1.97 6.61
CA ILE A 103 -3.64 2.32 7.29
C ILE A 103 -4.78 1.67 6.52
N SER A 104 -5.47 0.73 7.16
CA SER A 104 -6.46 -0.14 6.54
C SER A 104 -7.82 -0.04 7.22
N LYS A 105 -8.89 -0.42 6.53
CA LYS A 105 -10.21 -0.51 7.14
C LYS A 105 -10.27 -1.67 8.13
N ILE A 106 -10.85 -1.44 9.29
CA ILE A 106 -10.96 -2.44 10.36
C ILE A 106 -11.76 -3.69 9.92
N GLU A 107 -12.73 -3.54 9.03
CA GLU A 107 -13.55 -4.65 8.54
C GLU A 107 -12.70 -5.71 7.80
N LEU A 108 -11.59 -5.30 7.18
CA LEU A 108 -10.68 -6.20 6.46
C LEU A 108 -9.85 -7.10 7.40
N THR A 109 -9.91 -6.87 8.72
CA THR A 109 -9.24 -7.74 9.71
C THR A 109 -9.91 -9.10 9.87
N LYS A 110 -11.00 -9.37 9.14
CA LYS A 110 -11.78 -10.61 9.22
C LYS A 110 -12.07 -11.15 7.83
N GLY A 111 -12.12 -12.47 7.70
CA GLY A 111 -12.70 -13.17 6.54
C GLY A 111 -11.78 -13.40 5.35
N ILE A 112 -10.60 -12.79 5.27
CA ILE A 112 -9.68 -12.95 4.13
C ILE A 112 -8.40 -13.65 4.60
N PRO A 113 -8.13 -14.91 4.20
CA PRO A 113 -6.91 -15.61 4.56
C PRO A 113 -5.66 -14.75 4.29
N SER A 114 -4.61 -14.91 5.06
CA SER A 114 -3.36 -14.14 5.03
C SER A 114 -3.54 -12.63 5.24
N VAL A 115 -4.43 -11.98 4.49
CA VAL A 115 -4.66 -10.52 4.56
C VAL A 115 -5.16 -10.12 5.94
N SER A 116 -6.25 -10.77 6.42
CA SER A 116 -6.80 -10.45 7.76
C SER A 116 -5.81 -10.77 8.88
N PHE A 117 -5.00 -11.83 8.72
CA PHE A 117 -3.94 -12.15 9.68
C PHE A 117 -2.87 -11.07 9.71
N ASN A 118 -2.36 -10.65 8.54
CA ASN A 118 -1.39 -9.56 8.45
C ASN A 118 -1.94 -8.25 9.01
N LEU A 119 -3.19 -7.90 8.73
CA LEU A 119 -3.80 -6.69 9.27
C LEU A 119 -3.90 -6.69 10.80
N LYS A 120 -4.16 -7.86 11.42
CA LYS A 120 -4.19 -7.99 12.89
C LYS A 120 -2.81 -7.93 13.52
N TYR A 121 -1.84 -8.62 12.93
CA TYR A 121 -0.55 -8.90 13.58
C TYR A 121 0.63 -8.20 12.90
N GLY A 122 0.45 -7.62 11.72
CA GLY A 122 1.51 -6.99 10.93
C GLY A 122 1.94 -5.60 11.40
N GLY A 123 1.27 -5.01 12.38
CA GLY A 123 1.68 -3.74 13.00
C GLY A 123 1.19 -2.47 12.29
N GLY A 124 0.34 -2.57 11.28
CA GLY A 124 -0.36 -1.45 10.65
C GLY A 124 -1.43 -0.83 11.55
N ALA A 125 -2.14 0.18 11.06
CA ALA A 125 -3.30 0.77 11.73
C ALA A 125 -4.59 0.27 11.08
N ASN A 126 -5.53 -0.23 11.89
CA ASN A 126 -6.84 -0.67 11.41
C ASN A 126 -7.90 0.29 11.92
N ILE A 127 -8.47 1.10 11.05
CA ILE A 127 -9.35 2.21 11.40
C ILE A 127 -10.81 1.94 11.04
N ASP A 128 -11.70 2.33 11.94
CA ASP A 128 -13.10 2.56 11.60
C ASP A 128 -13.24 4.00 11.09
N ARG A 129 -13.61 4.14 9.81
CA ARG A 129 -13.78 5.46 9.19
C ARG A 129 -14.97 6.25 9.71
N LYS A 130 -15.86 5.61 10.47
CA LYS A 130 -17.01 6.25 11.12
C LYS A 130 -16.67 6.74 12.52
N ASP A 131 -15.59 6.24 13.12
CA ASP A 131 -15.10 6.64 14.44
C ASP A 131 -13.75 7.35 14.32
N SER A 132 -13.80 8.68 14.24
CA SER A 132 -12.61 9.52 14.12
C SER A 132 -11.69 9.42 15.34
N LYS A 133 -12.23 9.18 16.55
CA LYS A 133 -11.42 9.03 17.77
C LYS A 133 -10.62 7.73 17.72
N GLN A 134 -11.28 6.63 17.35
CA GLN A 134 -10.62 5.33 17.17
C GLN A 134 -9.55 5.42 16.05
N ALA A 135 -9.88 6.04 14.92
CA ALA A 135 -8.95 6.19 13.81
C ALA A 135 -7.68 6.96 14.20
N VAL A 136 -7.82 8.10 14.89
CA VAL A 136 -6.69 8.88 15.39
C VAL A 136 -5.86 8.06 16.38
N ALA A 137 -6.49 7.36 17.32
CA ALA A 137 -5.80 6.54 18.32
C ALA A 137 -4.95 5.43 17.65
N GLU A 138 -5.48 4.73 16.65
CA GLU A 138 -4.75 3.67 15.95
C GLU A 138 -3.60 4.22 15.08
N ILE A 139 -3.78 5.38 14.45
CA ILE A 139 -2.73 6.04 13.68
C ILE A 139 -1.61 6.53 14.63
N LEU A 140 -1.92 7.05 15.81
CA LEU A 140 -0.91 7.42 16.82
C LEU A 140 -0.10 6.20 17.26
N LYS A 141 -0.76 5.06 17.54
CA LYS A 141 -0.07 3.80 17.88
C LYS A 141 0.84 3.31 16.72
N LEU A 142 0.41 3.47 15.46
CA LEU A 142 1.26 3.17 14.32
C LEU A 142 2.48 4.09 14.31
N ALA A 143 2.31 5.38 14.49
CA ALA A 143 3.42 6.36 14.50
C ALA A 143 4.42 6.08 15.64
N GLU A 144 3.96 5.67 16.82
CA GLU A 144 4.82 5.23 17.93
C GLU A 144 5.65 3.99 17.54
N ARG A 145 5.02 2.99 16.91
CA ARG A 145 5.73 1.81 16.39
C ARG A 145 6.73 2.17 15.29
N MET A 146 6.39 3.10 14.39
CA MET A 146 7.30 3.61 13.38
C MET A 146 8.55 4.21 14.00
N LYS A 147 8.38 5.10 14.98
CA LYS A 147 9.50 5.72 15.70
C LYS A 147 10.36 4.69 16.45
N ALA A 148 9.73 3.74 17.15
CA ALA A 148 10.44 2.76 17.97
C ALA A 148 11.23 1.73 17.15
N ASN A 149 10.80 1.41 15.92
CA ASN A 149 11.37 0.34 15.11
C ASN A 149 11.97 0.81 13.78
N ASN A 150 12.02 2.11 13.51
CA ASN A 150 12.37 2.68 12.21
C ASN A 150 11.50 2.14 11.06
N TRP A 151 10.22 1.83 11.34
CA TRP A 151 9.29 1.42 10.32
C TRP A 151 8.78 2.62 9.52
N SER A 152 8.32 2.35 8.31
CA SER A 152 7.70 3.34 7.45
C SER A 152 6.20 3.06 7.31
N THR A 153 5.47 4.01 6.73
CA THR A 153 4.05 3.81 6.40
C THR A 153 3.75 4.26 4.99
N VAL A 154 2.78 3.61 4.36
CA VAL A 154 2.13 4.09 3.16
C VAL A 154 0.77 4.65 3.53
N ILE A 155 0.49 5.86 3.10
CA ILE A 155 -0.81 6.51 3.29
C ILE A 155 -1.39 6.93 1.93
N PHE A 156 -2.68 6.71 1.78
CA PHE A 156 -3.49 7.17 0.64
C PHE A 156 -4.40 8.30 1.12
N PRO A 157 -3.95 9.56 1.03
CA PRO A 157 -4.70 10.68 1.62
C PRO A 157 -6.01 10.98 0.90
N GLU A 158 -6.24 10.45 -0.30
CA GLU A 158 -7.54 10.47 -0.98
C GLU A 158 -8.65 9.76 -0.17
N GLY A 159 -8.30 8.90 0.78
CA GLY A 159 -9.23 8.13 1.61
C GLY A 159 -10.05 7.08 0.85
N THR A 160 -10.14 7.15 -0.46
CA THR A 160 -10.87 6.20 -1.32
C THR A 160 -10.14 6.02 -2.65
N ARG A 161 -10.37 4.90 -3.33
CA ARG A 161 -9.79 4.63 -4.65
C ARG A 161 -10.40 5.52 -5.73
N SER A 162 -9.54 6.03 -6.62
CA SER A 162 -9.94 6.64 -7.89
C SER A 162 -10.22 5.53 -8.91
N ARG A 163 -11.40 5.55 -9.51
CA ARG A 163 -11.83 4.51 -10.48
C ARG A 163 -11.59 4.92 -11.94
N ASP A 164 -11.19 6.14 -12.15
CA ASP A 164 -10.96 6.75 -13.46
C ASP A 164 -9.52 7.27 -13.64
N GLY A 165 -8.67 7.01 -12.64
CA GLY A 165 -7.27 7.43 -12.62
C GLY A 165 -7.03 8.89 -12.25
N LYS A 166 -8.08 9.69 -12.03
CA LYS A 166 -7.94 11.09 -11.63
C LYS A 166 -7.55 11.20 -10.17
N LEU A 167 -6.64 12.10 -9.87
CA LEU A 167 -6.26 12.42 -8.51
C LEU A 167 -7.44 13.07 -7.76
N LYS A 168 -7.63 12.68 -6.51
CA LYS A 168 -8.60 13.33 -5.61
C LYS A 168 -7.85 14.20 -4.59
N PRO A 169 -8.53 15.23 -4.03
CA PRO A 169 -7.92 16.08 -3.01
C PRO A 169 -7.37 15.28 -1.83
N PHE A 170 -6.22 15.69 -1.32
CA PHE A 170 -5.52 15.03 -0.23
C PHE A 170 -6.00 15.52 1.13
N ALA A 171 -6.42 14.60 1.99
CA ALA A 171 -6.80 14.88 3.37
C ALA A 171 -5.56 14.93 4.27
N ILE A 172 -5.44 15.99 5.06
CA ILE A 172 -4.30 16.29 5.92
C ILE A 172 -4.23 15.36 7.15
N GLY A 173 -5.39 14.97 7.69
CA GLY A 173 -5.53 14.43 9.04
C GLY A 173 -4.67 13.19 9.35
N GLY A 174 -4.49 12.29 8.40
CA GLY A 174 -3.68 11.08 8.58
C GLY A 174 -2.19 11.38 8.73
N VAL A 175 -1.63 12.17 7.82
CA VAL A 175 -0.21 12.58 7.84
C VAL A 175 0.09 13.42 9.07
N ALA A 176 -0.77 14.40 9.38
CA ALA A 176 -0.63 15.23 10.57
C ALA A 176 -0.62 14.41 11.87
N THR A 177 -1.45 13.37 11.95
CA THR A 177 -1.49 12.48 13.11
C THR A 177 -0.18 11.68 13.27
N ILE A 178 0.40 11.21 12.16
CA ILE A 178 1.67 10.48 12.20
C ILE A 178 2.82 11.42 12.62
N LEU A 179 2.90 12.61 12.04
CA LEU A 179 3.98 13.57 12.32
C LEU A 179 3.98 14.08 13.76
N LYS A 180 2.86 14.03 14.50
CA LYS A 180 2.83 14.32 15.95
C LYS A 180 3.76 13.41 16.76
N LYS A 181 4.00 12.17 16.33
CA LYS A 181 4.83 11.19 17.05
C LYS A 181 6.15 10.90 16.33
N ALA A 182 6.19 11.09 15.03
CA ALA A 182 7.38 10.91 14.20
C ALA A 182 7.67 12.18 13.38
N PRO A 183 8.01 13.31 14.03
CA PRO A 183 8.17 14.61 13.35
C PRO A 183 9.34 14.64 12.36
N ASN A 184 10.33 13.79 12.56
CA ASN A 184 11.52 13.65 11.70
C ASN A 184 11.35 12.59 10.59
N ALA A 185 10.12 12.15 10.31
CA ALA A 185 9.86 11.22 9.20
C ALA A 185 10.09 11.92 7.86
N LEU A 186 10.81 11.25 6.96
CA LEU A 186 10.99 11.73 5.58
C LEU A 186 9.67 11.58 4.81
N ILE A 187 9.28 12.59 4.05
CA ILE A 187 8.13 12.50 3.15
C ILE A 187 8.59 12.03 1.77
N VAL A 188 7.94 11.01 1.25
CA VAL A 188 8.26 10.42 -0.04
C VAL A 188 6.98 10.23 -0.85
N PRO A 189 6.70 11.10 -1.83
CA PRO A 189 5.58 10.90 -2.72
C PRO A 189 5.79 9.69 -3.64
N ILE A 190 4.74 8.92 -3.89
CA ILE A 190 4.73 7.80 -4.85
C ILE A 190 3.55 8.00 -5.81
N VAL A 191 3.82 8.00 -7.10
CA VAL A 191 2.78 8.00 -8.12
C VAL A 191 2.49 6.57 -8.61
N ILE A 192 1.20 6.22 -8.62
CA ILE A 192 0.69 4.96 -9.18
C ILE A 192 -0.08 5.30 -10.45
N ARG A 193 0.29 4.66 -11.57
CA ARG A 193 -0.35 4.88 -12.86
C ARG A 193 -0.99 3.62 -13.40
N ASN A 194 -2.17 3.78 -13.98
CA ASN A 194 -2.92 2.77 -14.74
C ASN A 194 -3.43 1.56 -13.93
N SER A 195 -3.25 1.46 -12.63
CA SER A 195 -3.76 0.31 -11.88
C SER A 195 -5.30 0.29 -11.81
N TRP A 196 -5.97 1.45 -11.98
CA TRP A 196 -7.42 1.50 -12.13
C TRP A 196 -7.91 0.79 -13.39
N LYS A 197 -7.10 0.80 -14.48
CA LYS A 197 -7.44 0.11 -15.73
C LYS A 197 -7.54 -1.38 -15.55
N PHE A 198 -6.75 -1.95 -14.63
CA PHE A 198 -6.79 -3.37 -14.33
C PHE A 198 -8.18 -3.84 -13.87
N VAL A 199 -8.93 -2.95 -13.20
CA VAL A 199 -10.29 -3.19 -12.68
C VAL A 199 -11.36 -2.35 -13.38
N GLN A 200 -11.08 -1.79 -14.56
CA GLN A 200 -11.99 -0.88 -15.25
C GLN A 200 -13.34 -1.49 -15.62
N PHE A 201 -13.40 -2.81 -15.76
CA PHE A 201 -14.63 -3.56 -16.03
C PHE A 201 -15.28 -4.13 -14.75
N GLY A 202 -14.81 -3.73 -13.56
CA GLY A 202 -15.24 -4.27 -12.28
C GLY A 202 -14.34 -5.40 -11.79
N ALA A 203 -14.88 -6.23 -10.88
CA ALA A 203 -14.15 -7.39 -10.36
C ALA A 203 -13.97 -8.50 -11.41
N PHE A 204 -14.92 -8.61 -12.34
CA PHE A 204 -14.89 -9.61 -13.40
C PHE A 204 -15.54 -9.05 -14.69
N PRO A 205 -14.85 -9.18 -15.84
CA PRO A 205 -13.46 -9.60 -15.95
C PRO A 205 -12.48 -8.50 -15.53
N LEU A 206 -11.27 -8.87 -15.13
CA LEU A 206 -10.13 -7.95 -15.06
C LEU A 206 -9.66 -7.60 -16.47
N SER A 207 -9.02 -6.45 -16.63
CA SER A 207 -8.49 -6.05 -17.93
C SER A 207 -7.22 -6.82 -18.28
N PHE A 208 -7.07 -7.21 -19.52
CA PHE A 208 -5.88 -7.90 -20.02
C PHE A 208 -4.88 -6.92 -20.65
N GLY A 209 -3.59 -7.10 -20.37
CA GLY A 209 -2.52 -6.38 -21.07
C GLY A 209 -2.24 -4.97 -20.56
N GLU A 210 -2.61 -4.66 -19.31
CA GLU A 210 -2.40 -3.33 -18.75
C GLU A 210 -0.93 -3.11 -18.33
N ARG A 211 -0.44 -1.88 -18.55
CA ARG A 211 0.90 -1.45 -18.14
C ARG A 211 0.78 -0.55 -16.93
N MET A 212 1.08 -1.12 -15.77
CA MET A 212 0.99 -0.43 -14.48
C MET A 212 2.36 -0.01 -13.99
N SER A 213 2.46 1.17 -13.37
CA SER A 213 3.74 1.63 -12.82
C SER A 213 3.56 2.29 -11.46
N TRP A 214 4.59 2.10 -10.63
CA TRP A 214 4.82 2.74 -9.34
C TRP A 214 6.14 3.47 -9.44
N GLU A 215 6.18 4.74 -9.07
CA GLU A 215 7.40 5.54 -9.13
C GLU A 215 7.54 6.39 -7.87
N ILE A 216 8.70 6.27 -7.23
CA ILE A 216 9.08 7.16 -6.12
C ILE A 216 9.49 8.49 -6.73
N LEU A 217 8.87 9.55 -6.23
CA LEU A 217 9.18 10.93 -6.60
C LEU A 217 10.15 11.54 -5.60
N GLU A 218 10.56 12.77 -5.84
CA GLU A 218 11.55 13.47 -5.02
C GLU A 218 11.15 13.51 -3.55
N PRO A 219 11.99 12.95 -2.64
CA PRO A 219 11.77 13.01 -1.20
C PRO A 219 12.01 14.43 -0.68
N PHE A 220 11.33 14.80 0.40
CA PHE A 220 11.57 16.09 1.06
C PHE A 220 11.39 16.02 2.57
N GLU A 221 12.04 16.93 3.27
CA GLU A 221 11.99 17.08 4.72
C GLU A 221 10.75 17.86 5.17
N THR A 222 10.32 17.59 6.40
CA THR A 222 9.16 18.27 7.01
C THR A 222 9.52 19.57 7.72
N GLU A 223 10.84 19.81 7.96
CA GLU A 223 11.32 20.99 8.64
C GLU A 223 10.88 22.27 7.92
N ASP A 224 10.47 23.27 8.69
CA ASP A 224 10.02 24.60 8.23
C ASP A 224 8.78 24.58 7.27
N LYS A 225 8.03 23.48 7.25
CA LYS A 225 6.83 23.35 6.42
C LYS A 225 5.57 23.17 7.26
N SER A 226 4.55 23.90 6.91
CA SER A 226 3.20 23.64 7.43
C SER A 226 2.64 22.31 6.91
N MET A 227 1.62 21.81 7.55
CA MET A 227 0.95 20.59 7.08
C MET A 227 0.30 20.77 5.71
N GLU A 228 -0.24 21.94 5.46
CA GLU A 228 -0.82 22.33 4.18
C GLU A 228 0.22 22.30 3.06
N GLU A 229 1.41 22.85 3.31
CA GLU A 229 2.54 22.82 2.36
C GLU A 229 3.01 21.40 2.07
N ILE A 230 3.19 20.56 3.10
CA ILE A 230 3.58 19.15 2.94
C ILE A 230 2.59 18.41 2.03
N MET A 231 1.30 18.61 2.26
CA MET A 231 0.27 17.94 1.47
C MET A 231 0.17 18.51 0.06
N SER A 232 0.29 19.84 -0.12
CA SER A 232 0.29 20.50 -1.43
C SER A 232 1.47 20.04 -2.29
N ILE A 233 2.70 20.03 -1.73
CA ILE A 233 3.90 19.54 -2.43
C ILE A 233 3.69 18.10 -2.90
N SER A 234 3.16 17.22 -2.02
CA SER A 234 2.93 15.82 -2.35
C SER A 234 1.85 15.65 -3.43
N GLU A 235 0.73 16.38 -3.32
CA GLU A 235 -0.38 16.34 -4.26
C GLU A 235 0.05 16.83 -5.64
N GLU A 236 0.74 17.99 -5.70
CA GLU A 236 1.26 18.57 -6.94
C GLU A 236 2.31 17.66 -7.61
N ALA A 237 3.25 17.10 -6.83
CA ALA A 237 4.26 16.18 -7.37
C ALA A 237 3.62 14.96 -8.02
N ILE A 238 2.64 14.34 -7.34
CA ILE A 238 1.89 13.19 -7.86
C ILE A 238 1.03 13.60 -9.06
N GLY A 239 0.35 14.76 -8.99
CA GLY A 239 -0.50 15.27 -10.07
C GLY A 239 0.27 15.57 -11.36
N ARG A 240 1.48 16.14 -11.26
CA ARG A 240 2.36 16.37 -12.42
C ARG A 240 2.92 15.09 -13.03
N ALA A 241 3.02 14.04 -12.23
CA ALA A 241 3.60 12.78 -12.64
C ALA A 241 2.56 11.76 -13.15
N LEU A 242 1.25 12.04 -12.98
CA LEU A 242 0.16 11.20 -13.50
C LEU A 242 0.02 11.34 -15.02
#